data_b0fb30b7da53fbc20c337971703d36e5
#
_entry.id   b0fb30b7da53fbc20c337971703d36e5
#
_cell.length_a   1.000
_cell.length_b   1.000
_cell.length_c   1.000
_cell.angle_alpha   90.00
_cell.angle_beta   90.00
_cell.angle_gamma   90.00
#
_symmetry.space_group_name_H-M   'P 1'
#
loop_
_entity.id
_entity.type
_entity.pdbx_description
1 polymer ?
#
loop_
_entity_poly.entity_id
_entity_poly.type
_entity_poly.pdbx_seq_one_letter_code
_entity_poly.pdbx_strand_id
1 'polypeptide(L)'
;MPQNEWNHYERDSRIAIHGQFVTHPFETNIWQMGIEDQIAYLMSIASAGCNMGKRKPDNFVDWIYWKLGDKIADDYMIPYNQKMFGTELNQLGTYWMEKLPNVSFEDTLRSCLMHKAYGQQPGHAQFYYPKKYGFGELWTRMAEKLGTRIEYNKRVNSIDFNTHLVTTDDGSRYQADTIITTIPWMEYARIEGMPGEMKELISKLKYSSLQIKYYSENLDTKAQWIYYPDQDLSFHRILVRSNFCPDSNGYWTETNSDRIFMEEPDNNFKYMNKYAYPLNTITKPKVMECLLTWSEEHGVYGLGRWGEHQHYNADLTVELAMKLAEKLL
;
A
#
# COMPACT_ATOMS: atom_id res chain seq x y z
N MET A 1 7.22 -10.62 20.50
CA MET A 1 8.70 -10.60 20.40
C MET A 1 9.24 -9.67 21.47
N PRO A 2 10.29 -10.06 22.24
CA PRO A 2 10.93 -9.19 23.23
C PRO A 2 11.54 -7.92 22.60
N GLN A 3 11.62 -6.83 23.36
CA GLN A 3 12.09 -5.53 22.86
C GLN A 3 13.54 -5.59 22.32
N ASN A 4 14.39 -6.42 22.91
CA ASN A 4 15.78 -6.60 22.48
C ASN A 4 15.94 -7.31 21.11
N GLU A 5 14.87 -7.85 20.54
CA GLU A 5 14.85 -8.47 19.21
C GLU A 5 14.47 -7.48 18.09
N TRP A 6 14.21 -6.21 18.41
CA TRP A 6 13.87 -5.17 17.44
C TRP A 6 15.02 -4.20 17.25
N ASN A 7 15.18 -3.76 15.99
CA ASN A 7 15.92 -2.54 15.67
C ASN A 7 14.93 -1.38 15.57
N HIS A 8 15.38 -0.19 15.97
CA HIS A 8 14.68 1.06 15.74
C HIS A 8 15.40 1.82 14.64
N TYR A 9 14.67 2.26 13.64
CA TYR A 9 15.19 2.97 12.48
C TYR A 9 14.54 4.32 12.31
N GLU A 10 15.34 5.29 11.88
CA GLU A 10 14.86 6.46 11.15
C GLU A 10 14.70 6.07 9.68
N ARG A 11 13.59 6.47 9.09
CA ARG A 11 13.27 6.13 7.71
C ARG A 11 14.14 6.93 6.74
N ASP A 12 14.97 6.24 5.95
CA ASP A 12 15.62 6.79 4.77
C ASP A 12 14.93 6.24 3.51
N SER A 13 14.14 7.10 2.87
CA SER A 13 13.45 6.78 1.61
C SER A 13 13.85 7.82 0.57
N ARG A 14 14.18 7.37 -0.64
CA ARG A 14 14.68 8.23 -1.71
C ARG A 14 13.88 8.09 -2.98
N ILE A 15 13.88 9.13 -3.79
CA ILE A 15 13.26 9.19 -5.10
C ILE A 15 14.37 9.37 -6.11
N ALA A 16 14.49 8.44 -7.07
CA ALA A 16 15.43 8.55 -8.18
C ALA A 16 14.77 9.41 -9.28
N ILE A 17 15.27 10.62 -9.48
CA ILE A 17 14.70 11.59 -10.40
C ILE A 17 15.81 12.44 -11.04
N HIS A 18 15.76 12.67 -12.36
CA HIS A 18 16.74 13.46 -13.12
C HIS A 18 18.20 13.05 -12.83
N GLY A 19 18.46 11.73 -12.73
CA GLY A 19 19.81 11.20 -12.51
C GLY A 19 20.38 11.39 -11.09
N GLN A 20 19.57 11.80 -10.12
CA GLN A 20 19.97 11.98 -8.73
C GLN A 20 18.95 11.38 -7.76
N PHE A 21 19.29 11.33 -6.49
CA PHE A 21 18.41 10.87 -5.41
C PHE A 21 17.97 12.05 -4.55
N VAL A 22 16.65 12.20 -4.39
CA VAL A 22 16.02 13.19 -3.51
C VAL A 22 15.35 12.47 -2.36
N THR A 23 15.49 12.97 -1.13
CA THR A 23 14.85 12.39 0.04
C THR A 23 13.32 12.53 -0.05
N HIS A 24 12.58 11.51 0.35
CA HIS A 24 11.12 11.55 0.47
C HIS A 24 10.68 12.21 1.79
N PRO A 25 9.64 13.03 1.85
CA PRO A 25 8.77 13.46 0.75
C PRO A 25 9.45 14.43 -0.21
N PHE A 26 9.08 14.38 -1.48
CA PHE A 26 9.71 15.19 -2.52
C PHE A 26 9.56 16.69 -2.26
N GLU A 27 8.36 17.11 -1.88
CA GLU A 27 7.98 18.52 -1.71
C GLU A 27 8.82 19.23 -0.64
N THR A 28 9.18 18.52 0.43
CA THR A 28 10.02 19.08 1.51
C THR A 28 11.52 18.99 1.24
N ASN A 29 11.91 18.33 0.13
CA ASN A 29 13.31 18.03 -0.19
C ASN A 29 13.74 18.52 -1.56
N ILE A 30 12.97 19.35 -2.24
CA ILE A 30 13.31 19.98 -3.53
C ILE A 30 14.62 20.77 -3.42
N TRP A 31 14.98 21.28 -2.24
CA TRP A 31 16.25 21.96 -1.96
C TRP A 31 17.50 21.13 -2.29
N GLN A 32 17.38 19.82 -2.44
CA GLN A 32 18.47 18.92 -2.86
C GLN A 32 18.70 18.94 -4.38
N MET A 33 17.79 19.53 -5.14
CA MET A 33 17.88 19.68 -6.60
C MET A 33 18.78 20.85 -6.97
N GLY A 34 19.19 20.93 -8.25
CA GLY A 34 19.85 22.11 -8.80
C GLY A 34 18.97 23.35 -8.71
N ILE A 35 19.56 24.55 -8.67
CA ILE A 35 18.83 25.80 -8.45
C ILE A 35 17.76 26.05 -9.51
N GLU A 36 18.01 25.74 -10.78
CA GLU A 36 17.04 25.91 -11.85
C GLU A 36 15.84 24.98 -11.70
N ASP A 37 16.06 23.74 -11.25
CA ASP A 37 15.00 22.81 -10.93
C ASP A 37 14.19 23.30 -9.72
N GLN A 38 14.86 23.77 -8.66
CA GLN A 38 14.16 24.34 -7.49
C GLN A 38 13.22 25.47 -7.92
N ILE A 39 13.70 26.40 -8.75
CA ILE A 39 12.90 27.52 -9.27
C ILE A 39 11.69 26.97 -10.06
N ALA A 40 11.91 26.03 -10.97
CA ALA A 40 10.86 25.47 -11.80
C ALA A 40 9.79 24.76 -10.97
N TYR A 41 10.17 23.95 -9.98
CA TYR A 41 9.23 23.29 -9.07
C TYR A 41 8.47 24.30 -8.20
N LEU A 42 9.14 25.29 -7.62
CA LEU A 42 8.49 26.31 -6.79
C LEU A 42 7.47 27.13 -7.59
N MET A 43 7.80 27.52 -8.81
CA MET A 43 6.85 28.25 -9.70
C MET A 43 5.64 27.40 -10.03
N SER A 44 5.84 26.11 -10.32
CA SER A 44 4.75 25.18 -10.60
C SER A 44 3.83 25.00 -9.38
N ILE A 45 4.40 24.79 -8.19
CA ILE A 45 3.60 24.66 -6.95
C ILE A 45 2.88 25.98 -6.64
N ALA A 46 3.52 27.14 -6.79
CA ALA A 46 2.89 28.44 -6.56
C ALA A 46 1.64 28.67 -7.43
N SER A 47 1.66 28.17 -8.67
CA SER A 47 0.53 28.24 -9.60
C SER A 47 -0.48 27.10 -9.48
N ALA A 48 -0.23 26.12 -8.59
CA ALA A 48 -1.12 25.00 -8.36
C ALA A 48 -2.51 25.45 -7.89
N GLY A 49 -3.55 24.71 -8.26
CA GLY A 49 -4.94 25.10 -8.02
C GLY A 49 -5.27 25.37 -6.55
N CYS A 50 -4.65 24.63 -5.61
CA CYS A 50 -4.86 24.82 -4.16
C CYS A 50 -4.33 26.19 -3.69
N ASN A 51 -3.22 26.67 -4.25
CA ASN A 51 -2.65 27.98 -3.93
C ASN A 51 -3.38 29.14 -4.64
N MET A 52 -4.10 28.82 -5.71
CA MET A 52 -4.93 29.75 -6.47
C MET A 52 -6.41 29.79 -6.03
N GLY A 53 -6.73 29.15 -4.91
CA GLY A 53 -8.10 29.11 -4.37
C GLY A 53 -9.11 28.30 -5.18
N LYS A 54 -8.67 27.42 -6.08
CA LYS A 54 -9.56 26.56 -6.85
C LYS A 54 -10.12 25.44 -5.98
N ARG A 55 -11.36 25.00 -6.28
CA ARG A 55 -12.00 23.88 -5.60
C ARG A 55 -11.15 22.59 -5.70
N LYS A 56 -11.10 21.82 -4.61
CA LYS A 56 -10.45 20.50 -4.55
C LYS A 56 -11.16 19.53 -5.51
N PRO A 57 -10.43 18.86 -6.42
CA PRO A 57 -11.00 17.83 -7.30
C PRO A 57 -11.34 16.54 -6.56
N ASP A 58 -12.23 15.75 -7.16
CA ASP A 58 -12.70 14.47 -6.62
C ASP A 58 -11.91 13.26 -7.17
N ASN A 59 -11.21 13.41 -8.29
CA ASN A 59 -10.35 12.37 -8.85
C ASN A 59 -8.87 12.63 -8.54
N PHE A 60 -8.09 11.55 -8.51
CA PHE A 60 -6.71 11.55 -8.05
C PHE A 60 -5.77 12.32 -8.98
N VAL A 61 -5.93 12.22 -10.31
CA VAL A 61 -5.06 12.89 -11.28
C VAL A 61 -5.20 14.40 -11.16
N ASP A 62 -6.42 14.90 -11.23
CA ASP A 62 -6.69 16.34 -11.10
C ASP A 62 -6.26 16.86 -9.72
N TRP A 63 -6.38 16.03 -8.67
CA TRP A 63 -5.92 16.39 -7.34
C TRP A 63 -4.38 16.54 -7.29
N ILE A 64 -3.62 15.68 -7.96
CA ILE A 64 -2.16 15.80 -8.03
C ILE A 64 -1.77 17.15 -8.65
N TYR A 65 -2.33 17.50 -9.81
CA TYR A 65 -2.09 18.79 -10.46
C TYR A 65 -2.56 19.97 -9.59
N TRP A 66 -3.74 19.84 -9.00
CA TRP A 66 -4.32 20.88 -8.13
C TRP A 66 -3.46 21.11 -6.88
N LYS A 67 -2.88 20.06 -6.30
CA LYS A 67 -2.13 20.15 -5.05
C LYS A 67 -0.65 20.47 -5.26
N LEU A 68 -0.01 19.86 -6.24
CA LEU A 68 1.46 19.81 -6.37
C LEU A 68 1.97 20.61 -7.58
N GLY A 69 1.09 21.05 -8.48
CA GLY A 69 1.45 21.70 -9.73
C GLY A 69 1.94 20.71 -10.80
N ASP A 70 2.08 21.20 -12.01
CA ASP A 70 2.34 20.38 -13.19
C ASP A 70 3.69 19.66 -13.10
N LYS A 71 4.73 20.34 -12.63
CA LYS A 71 6.07 19.78 -12.67
C LYS A 71 6.27 18.58 -11.72
N ILE A 72 5.77 18.63 -10.49
CA ILE A 72 5.81 17.45 -9.60
C ILE A 72 4.86 16.37 -10.11
N ALA A 73 3.71 16.77 -10.66
CA ALA A 73 2.75 15.84 -11.25
C ALA A 73 3.42 15.01 -12.35
N ASP A 74 4.02 15.67 -13.34
CA ASP A 74 4.55 15.03 -14.55
C ASP A 74 5.89 14.30 -14.30
N ASP A 75 6.78 14.88 -13.51
CA ASP A 75 8.11 14.30 -13.29
C ASP A 75 8.09 13.13 -12.28
N TYR A 76 7.13 13.12 -11.34
CA TYR A 76 7.16 12.16 -10.25
C TYR A 76 5.82 11.47 -9.98
N MET A 77 4.77 12.22 -9.59
CA MET A 77 3.59 11.63 -8.97
C MET A 77 2.77 10.78 -9.95
N ILE A 78 2.52 11.29 -11.16
CA ILE A 78 1.76 10.56 -12.18
C ILE A 78 2.54 9.31 -12.63
N PRO A 79 3.79 9.42 -13.13
CA PRO A 79 4.53 8.27 -13.61
C PRO A 79 4.77 7.21 -12.52
N TYR A 80 5.06 7.62 -11.28
CA TYR A 80 5.24 6.68 -10.18
C TYR A 80 3.95 5.92 -9.84
N ASN A 81 2.83 6.63 -9.71
CA ASN A 81 1.56 6.00 -9.34
C ASN A 81 0.98 5.14 -10.47
N GLN A 82 1.22 5.47 -11.74
CA GLN A 82 0.89 4.59 -12.87
C GLN A 82 1.62 3.25 -12.77
N LYS A 83 2.89 3.26 -12.41
CA LYS A 83 3.68 2.03 -12.20
C LYS A 83 3.20 1.23 -11.00
N MET A 84 2.79 1.88 -9.93
CA MET A 84 2.38 1.21 -8.69
C MET A 84 0.97 0.62 -8.79
N PHE A 85 0.01 1.38 -9.31
CA PHE A 85 -1.40 0.96 -9.29
C PHE A 85 -1.83 0.15 -10.51
N GLY A 86 -1.15 0.27 -11.66
CA GLY A 86 -1.46 -0.51 -12.86
C GLY A 86 -2.88 -0.28 -13.40
N THR A 87 -3.46 0.91 -13.14
CA THR A 87 -4.81 1.29 -13.60
C THR A 87 -4.83 2.75 -14.03
N GLU A 88 -5.87 3.13 -14.73
CA GLU A 88 -6.18 4.51 -15.04
C GLU A 88 -6.32 5.33 -13.74
N LEU A 89 -5.38 6.23 -13.47
CA LEU A 89 -5.33 7.00 -12.22
C LEU A 89 -6.54 7.92 -12.03
N ASN A 90 -7.20 8.35 -13.12
CA ASN A 90 -8.42 9.14 -13.08
C ASN A 90 -9.63 8.38 -12.51
N GLN A 91 -9.59 7.04 -12.42
CA GLN A 91 -10.60 6.24 -11.74
C GLN A 91 -10.44 6.23 -10.21
N LEU A 92 -9.29 6.69 -9.70
CA LEU A 92 -9.03 6.76 -8.27
C LEU A 92 -9.66 8.03 -7.68
N GLY A 93 -10.27 7.90 -6.51
CA GLY A 93 -10.83 9.01 -5.74
C GLY A 93 -9.80 9.69 -4.83
N THR A 94 -10.20 10.78 -4.18
CA THR A 94 -9.35 11.58 -3.28
C THR A 94 -9.72 11.44 -1.80
N TYR A 95 -10.72 10.65 -1.45
CA TYR A 95 -11.22 10.50 -0.08
C TYR A 95 -10.22 9.87 0.90
N TRP A 96 -9.16 9.22 0.40
CA TRP A 96 -8.10 8.60 1.18
C TRP A 96 -6.85 9.49 1.35
N MET A 97 -6.80 10.63 0.66
CA MET A 97 -5.62 11.51 0.59
C MET A 97 -5.37 12.29 1.88
N GLU A 98 -6.34 12.36 2.78
CA GLU A 98 -6.19 13.04 4.07
C GLU A 98 -5.11 12.42 4.97
N LYS A 99 -4.72 11.19 4.68
CA LYS A 99 -3.63 10.47 5.37
C LYS A 99 -2.23 10.87 4.88
N LEU A 100 -2.12 11.60 3.77
CA LEU A 100 -0.83 12.05 3.23
C LEU A 100 -0.39 13.37 3.89
N PRO A 101 0.93 13.60 4.02
CA PRO A 101 1.43 14.87 4.50
C PRO A 101 0.89 16.03 3.68
N ASN A 102 0.34 17.04 4.36
CA ASN A 102 -0.18 18.24 3.70
C ASN A 102 0.90 19.33 3.70
N VAL A 103 1.88 19.21 2.82
CA VAL A 103 2.94 20.20 2.67
C VAL A 103 2.38 21.43 1.97
N SER A 104 2.59 22.62 2.54
CA SER A 104 2.21 23.90 1.94
C SER A 104 3.28 24.42 1.00
N PHE A 105 2.92 25.35 0.10
CA PHE A 105 3.91 26.07 -0.72
C PHE A 105 4.93 26.81 0.15
N GLU A 106 4.49 27.42 1.26
CA GLU A 106 5.37 28.12 2.20
C GLU A 106 6.40 27.17 2.83
N ASP A 107 5.98 25.94 3.23
CA ASP A 107 6.90 24.94 3.77
C ASP A 107 7.95 24.52 2.74
N THR A 108 7.54 24.29 1.50
CA THR A 108 8.45 23.96 0.39
C THR A 108 9.43 25.10 0.10
N LEU A 109 8.95 26.33 0.07
CA LEU A 109 9.80 27.52 -0.12
C LEU A 109 10.81 27.68 1.03
N ARG A 110 10.36 27.52 2.28
CA ARG A 110 11.24 27.53 3.45
C ARG A 110 12.30 26.43 3.38
N SER A 111 11.93 25.22 2.94
CA SER A 111 12.91 24.12 2.74
C SER A 111 14.02 24.51 1.78
N CYS A 112 13.67 25.10 0.64
CA CYS A 112 14.63 25.56 -0.35
C CYS A 112 15.53 26.68 0.18
N LEU A 113 14.97 27.69 0.86
CA LEU A 113 15.75 28.82 1.42
C LEU A 113 16.65 28.39 2.59
N MET A 114 16.24 27.40 3.37
CA MET A 114 16.98 26.94 4.54
C MET A 114 17.89 25.74 4.24
N HIS A 115 17.85 25.18 3.04
CA HIS A 115 18.58 23.97 2.63
C HIS A 115 18.37 22.80 3.60
N LYS A 116 17.13 22.58 4.05
CA LYS A 116 16.73 21.45 4.90
C LYS A 116 15.24 21.18 4.78
N ALA A 117 14.83 19.93 5.05
CA ALA A 117 13.41 19.59 5.10
C ALA A 117 12.66 20.44 6.12
N TYR A 118 11.50 20.96 5.73
CA TYR A 118 10.60 21.76 6.57
C TYR A 118 9.14 21.35 6.31
N GLY A 119 8.29 21.46 7.33
CA GLY A 119 6.91 21.05 7.26
C GLY A 119 6.64 19.66 7.84
N GLN A 120 5.40 19.20 7.71
CA GLN A 120 4.95 17.94 8.29
C GLN A 120 5.70 16.76 7.65
N GLN A 121 6.34 15.95 8.47
CA GLN A 121 6.97 14.71 8.05
C GLN A 121 5.94 13.56 8.01
N PRO A 122 6.17 12.52 7.19
CA PRO A 122 5.32 11.34 7.16
C PRO A 122 5.19 10.69 8.54
N GLY A 123 4.01 10.20 8.89
CA GLY A 123 3.74 9.54 10.17
C GLY A 123 4.59 8.28 10.44
N HIS A 124 5.34 7.82 9.45
CA HIS A 124 6.25 6.67 9.54
C HIS A 124 7.73 7.11 9.48
N ALA A 125 8.06 8.29 10.00
CA ALA A 125 9.45 8.77 10.03
C ALA A 125 10.37 7.85 10.87
N GLN A 126 9.79 7.14 11.82
CA GLN A 126 10.48 6.13 12.64
C GLN A 126 9.70 4.82 12.61
N PHE A 127 10.41 3.69 12.63
CA PHE A 127 9.77 2.38 12.66
C PHE A 127 10.66 1.34 13.35
N TYR A 128 10.02 0.25 13.81
CA TYR A 128 10.69 -0.92 14.34
C TYR A 128 10.71 -2.05 13.31
N TYR A 129 11.83 -2.78 13.25
CA TYR A 129 11.96 -3.93 12.39
C TYR A 129 12.68 -5.07 13.13
N PRO A 130 12.27 -6.34 12.97
CA PRO A 130 12.94 -7.47 13.62
C PRO A 130 14.41 -7.56 13.22
N LYS A 131 15.31 -7.84 14.18
CA LYS A 131 16.74 -8.01 13.92
C LYS A 131 17.04 -9.20 13.01
N LYS A 132 16.19 -10.23 13.04
CA LYS A 132 16.37 -11.47 12.27
C LYS A 132 15.04 -11.92 11.66
N TYR A 133 15.12 -12.67 10.57
CA TYR A 133 14.01 -13.35 9.88
C TYR A 133 12.95 -12.45 9.24
N GLY A 134 13.07 -11.12 9.36
CA GLY A 134 12.12 -10.18 8.78
C GLY A 134 10.79 -10.08 9.54
N PHE A 135 9.89 -9.24 9.04
CA PHE A 135 8.63 -8.91 9.73
C PHE A 135 7.65 -10.10 9.84
N GLY A 136 7.79 -11.10 8.94
CA GLY A 136 6.99 -12.34 8.98
C GLY A 136 7.18 -13.14 10.27
N GLU A 137 8.34 -13.04 10.92
CA GLU A 137 8.65 -13.71 12.18
C GLU A 137 7.66 -13.36 13.31
N LEU A 138 7.22 -12.09 13.36
CA LEU A 138 6.18 -11.68 14.34
C LEU A 138 4.91 -12.50 14.19
N TRP A 139 4.44 -12.65 12.97
CA TRP A 139 3.19 -13.36 12.67
C TRP A 139 3.35 -14.87 12.87
N THR A 140 4.49 -15.44 12.51
CA THR A 140 4.81 -16.86 12.78
C THR A 140 4.73 -17.16 14.28
N ARG A 141 5.38 -16.36 15.11
CA ARG A 141 5.34 -16.54 16.58
C ARG A 141 3.95 -16.31 17.18
N MET A 142 3.14 -15.44 16.60
CA MET A 142 1.75 -15.28 17.02
C MET A 142 0.93 -16.52 16.67
N ALA A 143 1.10 -17.06 15.46
CA ALA A 143 0.43 -18.28 15.02
C ALA A 143 0.82 -19.50 15.89
N GLU A 144 2.09 -19.64 16.22
CA GLU A 144 2.57 -20.71 17.13
C GLU A 144 1.87 -20.71 18.49
N LYS A 145 1.59 -19.49 19.04
CA LYS A 145 0.82 -19.37 20.31
C LYS A 145 -0.63 -19.81 20.20
N LEU A 146 -1.20 -19.77 19.03
CA LEU A 146 -2.56 -20.25 18.79
C LEU A 146 -2.63 -21.78 18.65
N GLY A 147 -1.51 -22.40 18.27
CA GLY A 147 -1.36 -23.86 18.18
C GLY A 147 -2.44 -24.50 17.30
N THR A 148 -3.16 -25.49 17.82
CA THR A 148 -4.20 -26.25 17.09
C THR A 148 -5.45 -25.45 16.74
N ARG A 149 -5.55 -24.17 17.14
CA ARG A 149 -6.65 -23.28 16.73
C ARG A 149 -6.48 -22.76 15.32
N ILE A 150 -5.32 -22.97 14.68
CA ILE A 150 -5.05 -22.62 13.29
C ILE A 150 -4.94 -23.92 12.49
N GLU A 151 -5.77 -24.01 11.44
CA GLU A 151 -5.69 -25.07 10.44
C GLU A 151 -5.17 -24.49 9.13
N TYR A 152 -4.08 -25.05 8.61
CA TYR A 152 -3.49 -24.65 7.35
C TYR A 152 -4.00 -25.52 6.19
N ASN A 153 -3.76 -25.06 4.96
CA ASN A 153 -4.15 -25.76 3.73
C ASN A 153 -5.67 -26.03 3.62
N LYS A 154 -6.47 -25.12 4.19
CA LYS A 154 -7.93 -25.16 4.18
C LYS A 154 -8.46 -24.02 3.31
N ARG A 155 -8.68 -24.29 2.04
CA ARG A 155 -9.22 -23.29 1.12
C ARG A 155 -10.74 -23.33 1.15
N VAL A 156 -11.37 -22.22 1.50
CA VAL A 156 -12.83 -22.07 1.50
C VAL A 156 -13.35 -22.09 0.07
N ASN A 157 -14.33 -22.95 -0.20
CA ASN A 157 -15.01 -23.06 -1.49
C ASN A 157 -16.50 -22.74 -1.43
N SER A 158 -17.13 -22.85 -0.25
CA SER A 158 -18.54 -22.57 -0.05
C SER A 158 -18.79 -21.93 1.31
N ILE A 159 -19.74 -21.00 1.37
CA ILE A 159 -20.27 -20.42 2.60
C ILE A 159 -21.79 -20.37 2.48
N ASP A 160 -22.48 -21.03 3.39
CA ASP A 160 -23.91 -20.82 3.61
C ASP A 160 -24.06 -19.65 4.60
N PHE A 161 -24.47 -18.50 4.09
CA PHE A 161 -24.64 -17.28 4.88
C PHE A 161 -25.83 -17.30 5.84
N ASN A 162 -26.78 -18.25 5.69
CA ASN A 162 -27.92 -18.40 6.61
C ASN A 162 -27.56 -19.26 7.81
N THR A 163 -26.79 -20.31 7.59
CA THR A 163 -26.42 -21.28 8.64
C THR A 163 -25.00 -21.09 9.15
N HIS A 164 -24.22 -20.19 8.58
CA HIS A 164 -22.79 -19.98 8.84
C HIS A 164 -21.94 -21.24 8.68
N LEU A 165 -22.33 -22.11 7.74
CA LEU A 165 -21.57 -23.30 7.41
C LEU A 165 -20.52 -22.98 6.35
N VAL A 166 -19.24 -23.17 6.69
CA VAL A 166 -18.10 -23.00 5.80
C VAL A 166 -17.62 -24.38 5.35
N THR A 167 -17.45 -24.59 4.05
CA THR A 167 -16.87 -25.81 3.49
C THR A 167 -15.55 -25.49 2.78
N THR A 168 -14.58 -26.38 2.88
CA THR A 168 -13.26 -26.23 2.25
C THR A 168 -13.04 -27.26 1.13
N ASP A 169 -12.02 -27.03 0.28
CA ASP A 169 -11.74 -27.87 -0.89
C ASP A 169 -11.49 -29.34 -0.53
N ASP A 170 -10.98 -29.64 0.68
CA ASP A 170 -10.78 -31.00 1.17
C ASP A 170 -12.03 -31.65 1.77
N GLY A 171 -13.18 -30.97 1.70
CA GLY A 171 -14.45 -31.44 2.20
C GLY A 171 -14.67 -31.21 3.71
N SER A 172 -13.74 -30.56 4.40
CA SER A 172 -13.93 -30.18 5.82
C SER A 172 -15.07 -29.18 5.96
N ARG A 173 -15.81 -29.27 7.06
CA ARG A 173 -16.99 -28.42 7.31
C ARG A 173 -16.86 -27.77 8.70
N TYR A 174 -17.07 -26.48 8.74
CA TYR A 174 -16.98 -25.66 9.95
C TYR A 174 -18.26 -24.86 10.11
N GLN A 175 -18.79 -24.84 11.29
CA GLN A 175 -19.95 -24.04 11.63
C GLN A 175 -19.65 -23.18 12.86
N ALA A 176 -20.06 -21.93 12.82
CA ALA A 176 -19.86 -20.97 13.89
C ALA A 176 -21.06 -20.03 13.99
N ASP A 177 -21.23 -19.38 15.13
CA ASP A 177 -22.26 -18.35 15.31
C ASP A 177 -21.88 -17.04 14.57
N THR A 178 -20.59 -16.80 14.40
CA THR A 178 -20.05 -15.60 13.75
C THR A 178 -18.83 -15.96 12.91
N ILE A 179 -18.73 -15.38 11.73
CA ILE A 179 -17.57 -15.52 10.84
C ILE A 179 -16.85 -14.17 10.77
N ILE A 180 -15.54 -14.16 11.04
CA ILE A 180 -14.68 -13.01 10.76
C ILE A 180 -13.82 -13.36 9.52
N THR A 181 -13.90 -12.54 8.49
CA THR A 181 -13.24 -12.80 7.23
C THR A 181 -12.16 -11.78 6.89
N THR A 182 -10.99 -12.27 6.49
CA THR A 182 -9.91 -11.47 5.89
C THR A 182 -9.67 -11.84 4.43
N ILE A 183 -10.56 -12.65 3.84
CA ILE A 183 -10.46 -13.09 2.44
C ILE A 183 -10.69 -11.88 1.52
N PRO A 184 -9.89 -11.69 0.45
CA PRO A 184 -10.16 -10.66 -0.54
C PRO A 184 -11.54 -10.84 -1.19
N TRP A 185 -12.33 -9.77 -1.27
CA TRP A 185 -13.69 -9.83 -1.85
C TRP A 185 -13.73 -10.46 -3.23
N MET A 186 -12.69 -10.29 -4.04
CA MET A 186 -12.61 -10.90 -5.37
C MET A 186 -12.61 -12.45 -5.34
N GLU A 187 -12.15 -13.05 -4.26
CA GLU A 187 -12.26 -14.51 -4.08
C GLU A 187 -13.69 -14.93 -3.75
N TYR A 188 -14.48 -14.08 -3.08
CA TYR A 188 -15.90 -14.35 -2.81
C TYR A 188 -16.74 -14.49 -4.08
N ALA A 189 -16.36 -13.88 -5.20
CA ALA A 189 -17.05 -14.09 -6.47
C ALA A 189 -17.03 -15.56 -6.94
N ARG A 190 -16.08 -16.36 -6.44
CA ARG A 190 -15.89 -17.79 -6.73
C ARG A 190 -16.45 -18.71 -5.65
N ILE A 191 -16.80 -18.16 -4.46
CA ILE A 191 -17.35 -18.94 -3.35
C ILE A 191 -18.80 -19.26 -3.65
N GLU A 192 -19.16 -20.53 -3.54
CA GLU A 192 -20.53 -20.99 -3.64
C GLU A 192 -21.36 -20.43 -2.48
N GLY A 193 -22.60 -20.02 -2.76
CA GLY A 193 -23.48 -19.37 -1.81
C GLY A 193 -23.52 -17.84 -1.91
N MET A 194 -22.52 -17.20 -2.57
CA MET A 194 -22.54 -15.75 -2.79
C MET A 194 -23.66 -15.32 -3.74
N PRO A 195 -24.58 -14.42 -3.34
CA PRO A 195 -25.65 -13.93 -4.21
C PRO A 195 -25.16 -13.22 -5.46
N GLY A 196 -25.92 -13.30 -6.55
CA GLY A 196 -25.57 -12.69 -7.83
C GLY A 196 -25.37 -11.18 -7.75
N GLU A 197 -26.22 -10.48 -7.01
CA GLU A 197 -26.11 -9.03 -6.79
C GLU A 197 -24.81 -8.65 -6.09
N MET A 198 -24.38 -9.43 -5.10
CA MET A 198 -23.11 -9.21 -4.40
C MET A 198 -21.93 -9.50 -5.34
N LYS A 199 -22.02 -10.52 -6.19
CA LYS A 199 -20.99 -10.78 -7.21
C LYS A 199 -20.85 -9.62 -8.20
N GLU A 200 -21.95 -8.97 -8.57
CA GLU A 200 -21.92 -7.77 -9.42
C GLU A 200 -21.23 -6.60 -8.72
N LEU A 201 -21.51 -6.36 -7.44
CA LEU A 201 -20.82 -5.34 -6.64
C LEU A 201 -19.32 -5.64 -6.52
N ILE A 202 -18.96 -6.88 -6.23
CA ILE A 202 -17.57 -7.34 -6.13
C ILE A 202 -16.81 -7.08 -7.44
N SER A 203 -17.45 -7.25 -8.59
CA SER A 203 -16.82 -7.03 -9.90
C SER A 203 -16.35 -5.58 -10.14
N LYS A 204 -16.90 -4.62 -9.40
CA LYS A 204 -16.55 -3.19 -9.43
C LYS A 204 -15.33 -2.85 -8.60
N LEU A 205 -14.91 -3.76 -7.70
CA LEU A 205 -13.70 -3.58 -6.90
C LEU A 205 -12.43 -3.82 -7.75
N LYS A 206 -11.42 -2.99 -7.52
CA LYS A 206 -10.13 -3.07 -8.20
C LYS A 206 -9.01 -3.31 -7.20
N TYR A 207 -7.96 -3.97 -7.67
CA TYR A 207 -6.74 -4.22 -6.90
C TYR A 207 -5.53 -4.25 -7.84
N SER A 208 -4.34 -4.05 -7.29
CA SER A 208 -3.09 -4.28 -8.02
C SER A 208 -2.40 -5.55 -7.53
N SER A 209 -1.69 -6.20 -8.45
CA SER A 209 -0.82 -7.34 -8.18
C SER A 209 0.63 -6.93 -8.40
N LEU A 210 1.55 -7.46 -7.59
CA LEU A 210 2.96 -7.13 -7.69
C LEU A 210 3.81 -8.40 -7.80
N GLN A 211 4.79 -8.37 -8.69
CA GLN A 211 5.93 -9.27 -8.64
C GLN A 211 6.99 -8.67 -7.75
N ILE A 212 7.50 -9.46 -6.82
CA ILE A 212 8.66 -9.15 -5.99
C ILE A 212 9.81 -10.00 -6.48
N LYS A 213 10.92 -9.37 -6.88
CA LYS A 213 12.09 -10.05 -7.43
C LYS A 213 13.30 -9.75 -6.56
N TYR A 214 14.05 -10.78 -6.19
CA TYR A 214 15.24 -10.66 -5.35
C TYR A 214 16.52 -10.60 -6.16
N TYR A 215 17.41 -9.72 -5.74
CA TYR A 215 18.78 -9.58 -6.23
C TYR A 215 19.75 -9.73 -5.06
N SER A 216 20.80 -10.55 -5.24
CA SER A 216 21.77 -10.87 -4.17
C SER A 216 22.83 -9.80 -3.99
N GLU A 217 23.01 -8.92 -4.95
CA GLU A 217 23.99 -7.84 -4.94
C GLU A 217 23.62 -6.78 -3.92
N ASN A 218 24.59 -6.25 -3.20
CA ASN A 218 24.38 -5.12 -2.31
C ASN A 218 24.45 -3.80 -3.07
N LEU A 219 23.57 -2.88 -2.70
CA LEU A 219 23.60 -1.50 -3.19
C LEU A 219 24.40 -0.62 -2.22
N ASP A 220 25.25 0.25 -2.75
CA ASP A 220 25.96 1.26 -1.96
C ASP A 220 25.03 2.42 -1.61
N THR A 221 24.16 2.18 -0.65
CA THR A 221 23.19 3.15 -0.15
C THR A 221 22.76 2.83 1.28
N LYS A 222 22.37 3.85 2.06
CA LYS A 222 21.74 3.70 3.37
C LYS A 222 20.22 3.69 3.30
N ALA A 223 19.64 4.04 2.15
CA ALA A 223 18.20 4.07 1.97
C ALA A 223 17.58 2.68 2.18
N GLN A 224 16.48 2.62 2.91
CA GLN A 224 15.65 1.41 3.00
C GLN A 224 14.76 1.26 1.77
N TRP A 225 14.23 2.37 1.23
CA TRP A 225 13.37 2.39 0.04
C TRP A 225 13.89 3.38 -1.00
N ILE A 226 13.82 2.99 -2.27
CA ILE A 226 14.10 3.89 -3.39
C ILE A 226 12.92 3.79 -4.37
N TYR A 227 12.33 4.93 -4.68
CA TYR A 227 11.19 5.07 -5.60
C TYR A 227 11.66 5.49 -6.98
N TYR A 228 11.14 4.84 -8.02
CA TYR A 228 11.54 5.04 -9.42
C TYR A 228 10.34 5.44 -10.28
N PRO A 229 10.13 6.74 -10.55
CA PRO A 229 9.11 7.21 -11.48
C PRO A 229 9.44 6.91 -12.94
N ASP A 230 10.72 6.71 -13.30
CA ASP A 230 11.19 6.44 -14.64
C ASP A 230 10.40 5.30 -15.32
N GLN A 231 9.78 5.61 -16.48
CA GLN A 231 8.92 4.69 -17.21
C GLN A 231 9.70 3.62 -17.99
N ASP A 232 11.00 3.82 -18.23
CA ASP A 232 11.86 2.83 -18.89
C ASP A 232 12.22 1.66 -17.96
N LEU A 233 12.02 1.83 -16.65
CA LEU A 233 12.16 0.77 -15.65
C LEU A 233 10.83 0.09 -15.38
N SER A 234 10.78 -1.24 -15.38
CA SER A 234 9.56 -2.00 -15.06
C SER A 234 9.11 -1.81 -13.62
N PHE A 235 10.04 -1.89 -12.66
CA PHE A 235 9.78 -1.75 -11.23
C PHE A 235 9.54 -0.29 -10.82
N HIS A 236 8.72 -0.09 -9.81
CA HIS A 236 8.44 1.23 -9.25
C HIS A 236 9.20 1.49 -7.94
N ARG A 237 9.69 0.44 -7.27
CA ARG A 237 10.37 0.56 -5.97
C ARG A 237 11.42 -0.50 -5.77
N ILE A 238 12.50 -0.12 -5.08
CA ILE A 238 13.49 -1.03 -4.50
C ILE A 238 13.36 -0.99 -2.97
N LEU A 239 13.48 -2.16 -2.33
CA LEU A 239 13.67 -2.32 -0.89
C LEU A 239 15.06 -2.91 -0.66
N VAL A 240 15.92 -2.16 0.03
CA VAL A 240 17.31 -2.58 0.30
C VAL A 240 17.34 -3.41 1.57
N ARG A 241 17.34 -4.74 1.40
CA ARG A 241 17.17 -5.71 2.49
C ARG A 241 18.21 -5.57 3.60
N SER A 242 19.48 -5.35 3.25
CA SER A 242 20.57 -5.16 4.21
C SER A 242 20.37 -3.94 5.13
N ASN A 243 19.62 -2.95 4.70
CA ASN A 243 19.33 -1.74 5.49
C ASN A 243 18.15 -1.91 6.46
N PHE A 244 17.40 -3.01 6.38
CA PHE A 244 16.39 -3.44 7.36
C PHE A 244 16.96 -4.48 8.32
N CYS A 245 17.75 -5.42 7.81
CA CYS A 245 18.31 -6.54 8.55
C CYS A 245 19.81 -6.63 8.24
N PRO A 246 20.71 -6.12 9.11
CA PRO A 246 22.13 -5.98 8.83
C PRO A 246 22.84 -7.29 8.48
N ASP A 247 22.35 -8.43 8.99
CA ASP A 247 22.91 -9.76 8.70
C ASP A 247 22.41 -10.35 7.35
N SER A 248 21.71 -9.54 6.54
CA SER A 248 21.20 -9.95 5.24
C SER A 248 21.87 -9.19 4.10
N ASN A 249 21.76 -9.70 2.88
CA ASN A 249 22.29 -9.06 1.66
C ASN A 249 21.18 -8.82 0.65
N GLY A 250 21.52 -8.01 -0.35
CA GLY A 250 20.71 -7.80 -1.53
C GLY A 250 19.54 -6.85 -1.33
N TYR A 251 18.71 -6.83 -2.36
CA TYR A 251 17.54 -5.97 -2.42
C TYR A 251 16.40 -6.65 -3.16
N TRP A 252 15.21 -6.09 -3.01
CA TRP A 252 14.00 -6.50 -3.71
C TRP A 252 13.54 -5.40 -4.64
N THR A 253 13.08 -5.76 -5.85
CA THR A 253 12.31 -4.86 -6.69
C THR A 253 10.82 -5.21 -6.60
N GLU A 254 9.97 -4.20 -6.74
CA GLU A 254 8.52 -4.36 -6.85
C GLU A 254 8.06 -3.87 -8.22
N THR A 255 7.50 -4.80 -9.01
CA THR A 255 6.97 -4.55 -10.36
C THR A 255 5.48 -4.86 -10.39
N ASN A 256 4.65 -3.94 -10.88
CA ASN A 256 3.26 -4.24 -11.12
C ASN A 256 3.13 -5.35 -12.18
N SER A 257 2.17 -6.27 -11.97
CA SER A 257 1.95 -7.40 -12.88
C SER A 257 1.78 -7.00 -14.34
N ASP A 258 1.18 -5.83 -14.60
CA ASP A 258 0.91 -5.31 -15.94
C ASP A 258 2.17 -4.81 -16.66
N ARG A 259 3.30 -4.73 -15.94
CA ARG A 259 4.62 -4.28 -16.47
C ARG A 259 5.68 -5.38 -16.52
N ILE A 260 5.35 -6.62 -16.18
CA ILE A 260 6.31 -7.74 -16.16
C ILE A 260 6.89 -8.02 -17.55
N PHE A 261 6.12 -7.77 -18.61
CA PHE A 261 6.58 -7.96 -19.99
C PHE A 261 7.78 -7.07 -20.39
N MET A 262 8.09 -6.05 -19.59
CA MET A 262 9.27 -5.19 -19.78
C MET A 262 10.54 -5.76 -19.15
N GLU A 263 10.44 -6.91 -18.43
CA GLU A 263 11.59 -7.53 -17.78
C GLU A 263 12.27 -8.55 -18.69
N GLU A 264 13.61 -8.49 -18.72
CA GLU A 264 14.40 -9.54 -19.35
C GLU A 264 14.31 -10.85 -18.54
N PRO A 265 14.28 -12.02 -19.20
CA PRO A 265 14.31 -13.29 -18.53
C PRO A 265 15.59 -13.47 -17.70
N ASP A 266 15.44 -13.88 -16.45
CA ASP A 266 16.55 -14.19 -15.55
C ASP A 266 16.19 -15.32 -14.57
N ASN A 267 17.19 -15.75 -13.77
CA ASN A 267 17.07 -16.82 -12.79
C ASN A 267 16.88 -16.32 -11.35
N ASN A 268 16.61 -15.02 -11.14
CA ASN A 268 16.40 -14.48 -9.82
C ASN A 268 15.12 -15.03 -9.18
N PHE A 269 15.14 -15.16 -7.85
CA PHE A 269 13.92 -15.55 -7.13
C PHE A 269 12.81 -14.53 -7.33
N LYS A 270 11.63 -15.01 -7.70
CA LYS A 270 10.43 -14.19 -7.94
C LYS A 270 9.26 -14.71 -7.11
N TYR A 271 8.52 -13.76 -6.54
CA TYR A 271 7.27 -14.03 -5.83
C TYR A 271 6.15 -13.15 -6.36
N MET A 272 5.03 -13.75 -6.74
CA MET A 272 3.84 -13.01 -7.20
C MET A 272 2.89 -12.78 -6.02
N ASN A 273 2.74 -11.53 -5.62
CA ASN A 273 1.69 -11.11 -4.69
C ASN A 273 0.45 -10.71 -5.49
N LYS A 274 -0.49 -11.65 -5.66
CA LYS A 274 -1.73 -11.43 -6.40
C LYS A 274 -2.56 -10.28 -5.82
N TYR A 275 -2.63 -10.17 -4.51
CA TYR A 275 -3.39 -9.15 -3.82
C TYR A 275 -2.45 -8.22 -3.05
N ALA A 276 -1.85 -7.24 -3.77
CA ALA A 276 -0.92 -6.30 -3.16
C ALA A 276 -1.63 -5.10 -2.54
N TYR A 277 -2.43 -4.38 -3.35
CA TYR A 277 -3.13 -3.18 -2.89
C TYR A 277 -4.59 -3.16 -3.34
N PRO A 278 -5.56 -2.94 -2.42
CA PRO A 278 -6.92 -2.57 -2.79
C PRO A 278 -6.91 -1.14 -3.37
N LEU A 279 -7.50 -0.95 -4.54
CA LEU A 279 -7.49 0.36 -5.20
C LEU A 279 -8.66 1.23 -4.71
N ASN A 280 -8.35 2.50 -4.47
CA ASN A 280 -9.29 3.48 -3.95
C ASN A 280 -10.06 4.17 -5.09
N THR A 281 -10.82 3.39 -5.88
CA THR A 281 -11.65 3.94 -6.96
C THR A 281 -12.75 4.85 -6.41
N ILE A 282 -13.24 5.78 -7.24
CA ILE A 282 -14.32 6.72 -6.88
C ILE A 282 -15.58 5.98 -6.42
N THR A 283 -15.87 4.82 -7.01
CA THR A 283 -17.08 4.03 -6.69
C THR A 283 -16.92 3.13 -5.47
N LYS A 284 -15.69 2.83 -5.03
CA LYS A 284 -15.39 1.87 -3.96
C LYS A 284 -16.15 2.15 -2.65
N PRO A 285 -16.24 3.39 -2.12
CA PRO A 285 -16.91 3.61 -0.82
C PRO A 285 -18.33 3.07 -0.80
N LYS A 286 -19.12 3.38 -1.83
CA LYS A 286 -20.52 2.92 -1.94
C LYS A 286 -20.61 1.40 -2.12
N VAL A 287 -19.72 0.81 -2.92
CA VAL A 287 -19.67 -0.65 -3.14
C VAL A 287 -19.36 -1.36 -1.83
N MET A 288 -18.35 -0.89 -1.09
CA MET A 288 -17.96 -1.52 0.17
C MET A 288 -19.00 -1.32 1.28
N GLU A 289 -19.66 -0.17 1.34
CA GLU A 289 -20.79 0.03 2.25
C GLU A 289 -21.87 -1.03 2.04
N CYS A 290 -22.30 -1.26 0.80
CA CYS A 290 -23.30 -2.29 0.50
C CYS A 290 -22.82 -3.70 0.86
N LEU A 291 -21.57 -4.07 0.51
CA LEU A 291 -21.02 -5.39 0.76
C LEU A 291 -20.85 -5.67 2.27
N LEU A 292 -20.32 -4.71 3.02
CA LEU A 292 -20.09 -4.87 4.45
C LEU A 292 -21.42 -4.90 5.23
N THR A 293 -22.37 -4.01 4.91
CA THR A 293 -23.69 -4.03 5.52
C THR A 293 -24.37 -5.37 5.28
N TRP A 294 -24.42 -5.82 4.02
CA TRP A 294 -25.02 -7.12 3.70
C TRP A 294 -24.33 -8.27 4.45
N SER A 295 -23.00 -8.30 4.50
CA SER A 295 -22.29 -9.40 5.18
C SER A 295 -22.47 -9.38 6.69
N GLU A 296 -22.50 -8.20 7.32
CA GLU A 296 -22.75 -8.06 8.76
C GLU A 296 -24.18 -8.49 9.14
N GLU A 297 -25.20 -8.19 8.31
CA GLU A 297 -26.57 -8.68 8.48
C GLU A 297 -26.67 -10.22 8.44
N HIS A 298 -25.68 -10.88 7.80
CA HIS A 298 -25.55 -12.33 7.74
C HIS A 298 -24.47 -12.86 8.71
N GLY A 299 -24.10 -12.12 9.76
CA GLY A 299 -23.14 -12.57 10.76
C GLY A 299 -21.71 -12.77 10.27
N VAL A 300 -21.35 -12.18 9.11
CA VAL A 300 -20.02 -12.26 8.52
C VAL A 300 -19.37 -10.89 8.54
N TYR A 301 -18.31 -10.71 9.32
CA TYR A 301 -17.62 -9.45 9.54
C TYR A 301 -16.33 -9.38 8.74
N GLY A 302 -16.22 -8.40 7.84
CA GLY A 302 -14.99 -8.11 7.14
C GLY A 302 -13.96 -7.48 8.08
N LEU A 303 -12.68 -7.92 8.02
CA LEU A 303 -11.61 -7.37 8.85
C LEU A 303 -10.33 -7.20 8.05
N GLY A 304 -9.64 -6.08 8.31
CA GLY A 304 -8.31 -5.80 7.79
C GLY A 304 -8.28 -5.41 6.32
N ARG A 305 -7.06 -5.38 5.76
CA ARG A 305 -6.84 -4.82 4.41
C ARG A 305 -7.78 -5.38 3.35
N TRP A 306 -8.05 -6.67 3.35
CA TRP A 306 -8.84 -7.33 2.31
C TRP A 306 -10.29 -7.58 2.69
N GLY A 307 -10.59 -7.88 3.96
CA GLY A 307 -11.96 -8.00 4.43
C GLY A 307 -12.73 -6.68 4.38
N GLU A 308 -12.04 -5.55 4.61
CA GLU A 308 -12.63 -4.21 4.47
C GLU A 308 -12.22 -3.51 3.16
N HIS A 309 -11.41 -4.15 2.32
CA HIS A 309 -10.87 -3.61 1.07
C HIS A 309 -10.24 -2.22 1.23
N GLN A 310 -9.42 -2.03 2.30
CA GLN A 310 -8.81 -0.77 2.66
C GLN A 310 -7.28 -0.85 2.70
N HIS A 311 -6.61 0.27 2.41
CA HIS A 311 -5.16 0.35 2.44
C HIS A 311 -4.67 0.55 3.89
N TYR A 312 -4.79 -0.50 4.71
CA TYR A 312 -4.35 -0.50 6.10
C TYR A 312 -2.91 -0.98 6.27
N ASN A 313 -2.21 -0.38 7.21
CA ASN A 313 -0.97 -0.91 7.75
C ASN A 313 -1.27 -1.98 8.82
N ALA A 314 -0.24 -2.73 9.21
CA ALA A 314 -0.39 -3.84 10.14
C ALA A 314 -0.84 -3.39 11.54
N ASP A 315 -0.33 -2.25 12.03
CA ASP A 315 -0.70 -1.66 13.32
C ASP A 315 -2.19 -1.31 13.38
N LEU A 316 -2.71 -0.61 12.39
CA LEU A 316 -4.13 -0.29 12.32
C LEU A 316 -5.00 -1.55 12.17
N THR A 317 -4.53 -2.56 11.42
CA THR A 317 -5.26 -3.83 11.30
C THR A 317 -5.38 -4.54 12.66
N VAL A 318 -4.32 -4.54 13.47
CA VAL A 318 -4.36 -5.11 14.83
C VAL A 318 -5.32 -4.32 15.73
N GLU A 319 -5.27 -2.98 15.69
CA GLU A 319 -6.21 -2.13 16.44
C GLU A 319 -7.68 -2.43 16.09
N LEU A 320 -7.99 -2.54 14.80
CA LEU A 320 -9.34 -2.86 14.33
C LEU A 320 -9.77 -4.27 14.75
N ALA A 321 -8.84 -5.23 14.74
CA ALA A 321 -9.12 -6.59 15.24
C ALA A 321 -9.47 -6.60 16.73
N MET A 322 -8.77 -5.81 17.54
CA MET A 322 -9.06 -5.66 18.97
C MET A 322 -10.45 -5.04 19.19
N LYS A 323 -10.77 -3.96 18.47
CA LYS A 323 -12.08 -3.30 18.53
C LYS A 323 -13.23 -4.22 18.11
N LEU A 324 -13.02 -5.02 17.04
CA LEU A 324 -14.02 -5.98 16.61
C LEU A 324 -14.23 -7.09 17.65
N ALA A 325 -13.16 -7.60 18.26
CA ALA A 325 -13.25 -8.59 19.33
C ALA A 325 -14.03 -8.04 20.54
N GLU A 326 -13.79 -6.78 20.97
CA GLU A 326 -14.54 -6.12 22.03
C GLU A 326 -16.03 -5.94 21.69
N LYS A 327 -16.38 -5.72 20.41
CA LYS A 327 -17.77 -5.59 19.95
C LYS A 327 -18.52 -6.93 19.97
N LEU A 328 -17.82 -8.04 19.74
CA LEU A 328 -18.41 -9.38 19.59
C LEU A 328 -18.44 -10.21 20.88
N LEU A 329 -17.69 -9.82 21.92
CA LEU A 329 -17.65 -10.42 23.25
C LEU A 329 -18.66 -9.77 24.19
#